data_ff7063ed88101d9cc377e60fa13f6760
#
_entry.id   ff7063ed88101d9cc377e60fa13f6760
#
_cell.length_a   1.000
_cell.length_b   1.000
_cell.length_c   1.000
_cell.angle_alpha   90.00
_cell.angle_beta   90.00
_cell.angle_gamma   90.00
#
_symmetry.space_group_name_H-M   'P 1'
#
loop_
_entity.id
_entity.type
_entity.pdbx_description
1 polymer ?
#
loop_
_entity_poly.entity_id
_entity_poly.type
_entity_poly.pdbx_seq_one_letter_code
_entity_poly.pdbx_strand_id
1 'polypeptide(L)'
;MPLHAVMRRLLLVASLVGLCVSAASAQPLVEEIEIQGDLRRVAESLIRTTAGVEPGVELSQENVQEALRALQGLNVFEDIQLWAEQTSSGTGLKLIIVVKEYPTLKGVRYKGHKEIKERDMKDAVGLVAGQVVAPKDVARGRQRILQLYEDKGYLSAQVEGTLYEGDKEGEVYLQYDIVEGEKIKVAAITIIGNEQVERGKLQKQMETKPKRWWRG
;
A
#
# COMPACT_ATOMS: atom_id res chain seq x y z
N MET A 1 0.73 31.35 -0.32
CA MET A 1 -0.31 32.38 -0.07
C MET A 1 -1.43 32.25 -1.08
N PRO A 2 -2.71 32.27 -0.69
CA PRO A 2 -3.35 32.10 0.60
C PRO A 2 -4.36 30.94 0.64
N LEU A 3 -4.33 30.22 1.73
CA LEU A 3 -5.18 29.05 2.07
C LEU A 3 -6.57 29.44 2.66
N HIS A 4 -7.09 30.64 2.42
CA HIS A 4 -8.24 31.17 3.15
C HIS A 4 -9.55 31.36 2.36
N ALA A 5 -9.68 30.83 1.15
CA ALA A 5 -10.88 31.05 0.32
C ALA A 5 -11.93 29.93 0.34
N VAL A 6 -11.66 28.77 0.94
CA VAL A 6 -12.57 27.59 0.88
C VAL A 6 -13.47 27.43 2.11
N MET A 7 -13.28 28.24 3.17
CA MET A 7 -13.94 27.99 4.48
C MET A 7 -15.04 28.98 4.81
N ARG A 8 -15.84 29.46 3.84
CA ARG A 8 -16.87 30.46 4.14
C ARG A 8 -18.23 30.24 3.46
N ARG A 9 -18.70 29.00 3.38
CA ARG A 9 -20.11 28.71 3.00
C ARG A 9 -20.69 27.51 3.75
N LEU A 10 -20.62 27.52 5.06
CA LEU A 10 -21.42 26.63 5.89
C LEU A 10 -21.95 27.43 7.08
N LEU A 11 -23.18 27.83 7.02
CA LEU A 11 -24.08 28.08 8.15
C LEU A 11 -25.31 28.88 7.67
N LEU A 12 -26.35 28.15 7.31
CA LEU A 12 -27.73 28.63 7.42
C LEU A 12 -28.63 27.44 7.73
N VAL A 13 -28.69 27.12 9.02
CA VAL A 13 -29.73 26.29 9.57
C VAL A 13 -30.93 27.24 9.80
N ALA A 14 -31.95 27.15 8.99
CA ALA A 14 -33.26 27.73 9.26
C ALA A 14 -34.24 26.62 9.51
N SER A 15 -34.67 26.49 10.74
CA SER A 15 -35.77 25.66 11.19
C SER A 15 -37.07 26.06 10.48
N LEU A 16 -37.77 25.14 9.85
CA LEU A 16 -39.20 25.22 9.61
C LEU A 16 -39.87 23.89 9.90
N VAL A 17 -40.69 23.89 10.91
CA VAL A 17 -41.56 22.81 11.38
C VAL A 17 -42.71 22.62 10.40
N GLY A 18 -42.95 21.36 9.96
CA GLY A 18 -44.30 20.87 9.70
C GLY A 18 -44.83 20.99 8.30
N LEU A 19 -44.63 19.94 7.48
CA LEU A 19 -45.73 19.27 6.75
C LEU A 19 -45.22 17.90 6.28
N CYS A 20 -45.78 16.82 6.86
CA CYS A 20 -45.55 15.46 6.33
C CYS A 20 -46.21 15.35 4.96
N VAL A 21 -45.48 15.64 3.92
CA VAL A 21 -45.76 15.14 2.58
C VAL A 21 -44.72 14.02 2.39
N SER A 22 -45.21 12.78 2.32
CA SER A 22 -44.42 11.65 1.85
C SER A 22 -44.10 11.88 0.38
N ALA A 23 -43.13 12.77 0.13
CA ALA A 23 -42.45 12.80 -1.14
C ALA A 23 -41.61 11.52 -1.16
N ALA A 24 -41.97 10.57 -2.00
CA ALA A 24 -41.05 9.55 -2.42
C ALA A 24 -39.77 10.31 -2.86
N SER A 25 -38.72 10.22 -2.06
CA SER A 25 -37.46 10.87 -2.37
C SER A 25 -36.90 10.13 -3.60
N ALA A 26 -37.26 10.64 -4.78
CA ALA A 26 -36.58 10.22 -5.99
C ALA A 26 -35.08 10.51 -5.74
N GLN A 27 -34.28 9.47 -5.75
CA GLN A 27 -32.84 9.64 -5.60
C GLN A 27 -32.35 10.47 -6.80
N PRO A 28 -31.51 11.47 -6.55
CA PRO A 28 -31.07 12.34 -7.64
C PRO A 28 -30.26 11.54 -8.67
N LEU A 29 -30.54 11.79 -9.94
CA LEU A 29 -29.85 11.16 -11.06
C LEU A 29 -28.50 11.83 -11.30
N VAL A 30 -27.50 11.04 -11.66
CA VAL A 30 -26.21 11.57 -12.15
C VAL A 30 -26.42 12.12 -13.55
N GLU A 31 -26.24 13.41 -13.74
CA GLU A 31 -26.29 14.07 -15.06
C GLU A 31 -24.93 14.16 -15.71
N GLU A 32 -23.89 14.38 -14.90
CA GLU A 32 -22.53 14.60 -15.37
C GLU A 32 -21.52 13.83 -14.50
N ILE A 33 -20.44 13.35 -15.12
CA ILE A 33 -19.32 12.72 -14.42
C ILE A 33 -18.04 13.44 -14.82
N GLU A 34 -17.36 14.01 -13.83
CA GLU A 34 -16.06 14.63 -13.97
C GLU A 34 -15.00 13.80 -13.28
N ILE A 35 -13.85 13.60 -13.92
CA ILE A 35 -12.70 12.93 -13.35
C ILE A 35 -11.61 13.97 -13.14
N GLN A 36 -11.10 14.06 -11.93
CA GLN A 36 -10.06 15.00 -11.53
C GLN A 36 -8.86 14.23 -10.97
N GLY A 37 -7.66 14.77 -11.17
CA GLY A 37 -6.43 14.22 -10.65
C GLY A 37 -5.30 14.25 -11.67
N ASP A 38 -4.10 13.92 -11.21
CA ASP A 38 -2.92 13.86 -12.07
C ASP A 38 -2.80 12.44 -12.65
N LEU A 39 -3.50 12.23 -13.77
CA LEU A 39 -3.56 10.95 -14.48
C LEU A 39 -2.35 10.82 -15.42
N ARG A 40 -1.42 9.96 -15.07
CA ARG A 40 -0.19 9.72 -15.83
C ARG A 40 -0.22 8.40 -16.60
N ARG A 41 -0.93 7.41 -16.07
CA ARG A 41 -0.90 6.02 -16.55
C ARG A 41 -2.29 5.46 -16.78
N VAL A 42 -3.26 5.93 -16.04
CA VAL A 42 -4.64 5.45 -16.10
C VAL A 42 -5.45 6.40 -16.98
N ALA A 43 -6.07 5.86 -18.03
CA ALA A 43 -6.97 6.65 -18.86
C ALA A 43 -8.29 6.94 -18.11
N GLU A 44 -8.84 8.14 -18.28
CA GLU A 44 -10.15 8.50 -17.72
C GLU A 44 -11.26 7.51 -18.09
N SER A 45 -11.21 6.99 -19.32
CA SER A 45 -12.17 5.99 -19.81
C SER A 45 -12.15 4.72 -18.96
N LEU A 46 -10.97 4.27 -18.49
CA LEU A 46 -10.85 3.12 -17.61
C LEU A 46 -11.45 3.41 -16.23
N ILE A 47 -11.21 4.61 -15.68
CA ILE A 47 -11.79 5.02 -14.39
C ILE A 47 -13.31 5.02 -14.50
N ARG A 48 -13.87 5.64 -15.55
CA ARG A 48 -15.30 5.73 -15.80
C ARG A 48 -15.94 4.34 -15.93
N THR A 49 -15.36 3.47 -16.75
CA THR A 49 -15.86 2.10 -16.95
C THR A 49 -15.78 1.28 -15.66
N THR A 50 -14.67 1.40 -14.93
CA THR A 50 -14.47 0.64 -13.68
C THR A 50 -15.39 1.12 -12.56
N ALA A 51 -15.63 2.43 -12.46
CA ALA A 51 -16.57 2.97 -11.48
C ALA A 51 -18.01 2.48 -11.69
N GLY A 52 -18.37 2.08 -12.93
CA GLY A 52 -19.68 1.53 -13.24
C GLY A 52 -20.84 2.53 -13.07
N VAL A 53 -20.51 3.83 -12.98
CA VAL A 53 -21.51 4.89 -12.88
C VAL A 53 -21.61 5.58 -14.22
N GLU A 54 -22.84 5.69 -14.72
CA GLU A 54 -23.13 6.36 -15.99
C GLU A 54 -24.16 7.49 -15.80
N PRO A 55 -24.18 8.50 -16.66
CA PRO A 55 -25.26 9.49 -16.66
C PRO A 55 -26.63 8.82 -16.77
N GLY A 56 -27.59 9.28 -15.98
CA GLY A 56 -28.95 8.71 -15.91
C GLY A 56 -29.15 7.64 -14.82
N VAL A 57 -28.07 7.24 -14.13
CA VAL A 57 -28.14 6.30 -12.99
C VAL A 57 -28.44 7.06 -11.69
N GLU A 58 -29.27 6.49 -10.82
CA GLU A 58 -29.48 7.02 -9.48
C GLU A 58 -28.22 6.90 -8.62
N LEU A 59 -27.83 7.98 -7.94
CA LEU A 59 -26.71 7.97 -7.03
C LEU A 59 -27.16 7.43 -5.67
N SER A 60 -27.03 6.12 -5.48
CA SER A 60 -27.27 5.45 -4.22
C SER A 60 -25.97 5.26 -3.43
N GLN A 61 -26.10 5.09 -2.12
CA GLN A 61 -24.93 4.75 -1.27
C GLN A 61 -24.27 3.44 -1.72
N GLU A 62 -25.06 2.49 -2.21
CA GLU A 62 -24.57 1.20 -2.70
C GLU A 62 -23.70 1.36 -3.95
N ASN A 63 -24.19 2.11 -4.95
CA ASN A 63 -23.45 2.38 -6.19
C ASN A 63 -22.14 3.11 -5.93
N VAL A 64 -22.14 4.08 -5.00
CA VAL A 64 -20.91 4.78 -4.59
C VAL A 64 -19.90 3.83 -3.94
N GLN A 65 -20.36 2.94 -3.06
CA GLN A 65 -19.47 1.95 -2.43
C GLN A 65 -18.93 0.92 -3.43
N GLU A 66 -19.76 0.50 -4.39
CA GLU A 66 -19.33 -0.38 -5.48
C GLU A 66 -18.26 0.29 -6.34
N ALA A 67 -18.49 1.52 -6.77
CA ALA A 67 -17.52 2.30 -7.54
C ALA A 67 -16.19 2.44 -6.80
N LEU A 68 -16.23 2.79 -5.52
CA LEU A 68 -15.02 2.87 -4.68
C LEU A 68 -14.26 1.55 -4.61
N ARG A 69 -14.98 0.43 -4.33
CA ARG A 69 -14.34 -0.90 -4.26
C ARG A 69 -13.74 -1.32 -5.61
N ALA A 70 -14.45 -1.07 -6.70
CA ALA A 70 -13.98 -1.39 -8.05
C ALA A 70 -12.72 -0.62 -8.40
N LEU A 71 -12.71 0.71 -8.15
CA LEU A 71 -11.53 1.56 -8.37
C LEU A 71 -10.35 1.18 -7.46
N GLN A 72 -10.60 0.89 -6.18
CA GLN A 72 -9.57 0.39 -5.25
C GLN A 72 -8.99 -0.95 -5.71
N GLY A 73 -9.81 -1.80 -6.33
CA GLY A 73 -9.41 -3.09 -6.88
C GLY A 73 -8.34 -2.99 -7.98
N LEU A 74 -8.23 -1.85 -8.67
CA LEU A 74 -7.18 -1.59 -9.65
C LEU A 74 -5.78 -1.53 -9.02
N ASN A 75 -5.68 -1.24 -7.72
CA ASN A 75 -4.42 -1.14 -6.97
C ASN A 75 -3.39 -0.15 -7.56
N VAL A 76 -3.84 0.85 -8.28
CA VAL A 76 -3.01 1.89 -8.90
C VAL A 76 -3.17 3.25 -8.26
N PHE A 77 -4.20 3.44 -7.45
CA PHE A 77 -4.50 4.71 -6.80
C PHE A 77 -4.07 4.72 -5.33
N GLU A 78 -3.44 5.81 -4.94
CA GLU A 78 -3.09 6.13 -3.54
C GLU A 78 -4.32 6.65 -2.78
N ASP A 79 -5.12 7.50 -3.46
CA ASP A 79 -6.35 8.07 -2.90
C ASP A 79 -7.45 8.10 -3.96
N ILE A 80 -8.68 7.90 -3.52
CA ILE A 80 -9.89 7.95 -4.33
C ILE A 80 -10.97 8.64 -3.52
N GLN A 81 -11.49 9.74 -4.02
CA GLN A 81 -12.58 10.48 -3.40
C GLN A 81 -13.72 10.65 -4.42
N LEU A 82 -14.95 10.47 -3.96
CA LEU A 82 -16.15 10.72 -4.75
C LEU A 82 -16.93 11.86 -4.10
N TRP A 83 -17.20 12.88 -4.88
CA TRP A 83 -17.99 14.03 -4.48
C TRP A 83 -19.22 14.15 -5.38
N ALA A 84 -20.33 14.60 -4.83
CA ALA A 84 -21.53 14.89 -5.59
C ALA A 84 -21.89 16.38 -5.37
N GLU A 85 -22.05 17.09 -6.47
CA GLU A 85 -22.50 18.48 -6.49
C GLU A 85 -23.80 18.58 -7.27
N GLN A 86 -24.64 19.53 -6.92
CA GLN A 86 -25.87 19.79 -7.67
C GLN A 86 -25.49 20.46 -9.00
N THR A 87 -26.08 19.98 -10.10
CA THR A 87 -25.89 20.60 -11.43
C THR A 87 -26.50 21.99 -11.48
N SER A 88 -26.02 22.81 -12.39
CA SER A 88 -26.56 24.16 -12.59
C SER A 88 -28.04 24.17 -12.99
N SER A 89 -28.55 23.07 -13.51
CA SER A 89 -29.98 22.86 -13.81
C SER A 89 -30.83 22.72 -12.55
N GLY A 90 -30.22 22.33 -11.42
CA GLY A 90 -30.89 22.09 -10.13
C GLY A 90 -31.68 20.78 -10.07
N THR A 91 -31.64 19.95 -11.15
CA THR A 91 -32.44 18.72 -11.28
C THR A 91 -31.64 17.45 -11.05
N GLY A 92 -30.32 17.47 -11.25
CA GLY A 92 -29.46 16.30 -11.14
C GLY A 92 -28.18 16.55 -10.36
N LEU A 93 -27.32 15.54 -10.32
CA LEU A 93 -26.04 15.58 -9.66
C LEU A 93 -24.89 15.47 -10.68
N LYS A 94 -23.83 16.22 -10.42
CA LYS A 94 -22.52 16.04 -11.00
C LYS A 94 -21.69 15.19 -10.06
N LEU A 95 -21.28 14.01 -10.50
CA LEU A 95 -20.37 13.13 -9.77
C LEU A 95 -18.92 13.51 -10.13
N ILE A 96 -18.14 13.87 -9.13
CA ILE A 96 -16.72 14.19 -9.28
C ILE A 96 -15.90 13.06 -8.65
N ILE A 97 -15.11 12.38 -9.48
CA ILE A 97 -14.19 11.31 -9.06
C ILE A 97 -12.80 11.91 -9.01
N VAL A 98 -12.28 12.12 -7.81
CA VAL A 98 -10.91 12.61 -7.61
C VAL A 98 -10.02 11.44 -7.31
N VAL A 99 -8.96 11.26 -8.11
CA VAL A 99 -8.02 10.17 -7.96
C VAL A 99 -6.58 10.66 -7.88
N LYS A 100 -5.77 9.97 -7.09
CA LYS A 100 -4.33 10.17 -7.01
C LYS A 100 -3.63 8.84 -7.27
N GLU A 101 -2.81 8.78 -8.32
CA GLU A 101 -2.05 7.57 -8.63
C GLU A 101 -0.90 7.34 -7.66
N TYR A 102 -0.59 6.06 -7.35
CA TYR A 102 0.67 5.71 -6.70
C TYR A 102 1.85 6.10 -7.59
N PRO A 103 2.99 6.47 -7.00
CA PRO A 103 4.17 6.80 -7.76
C PRO A 103 4.75 5.60 -8.51
N THR A 104 5.54 5.92 -9.54
CA THR A 104 6.30 4.94 -10.32
C THR A 104 7.68 4.75 -9.72
N LEU A 105 8.07 3.52 -9.50
CA LEU A 105 9.39 3.17 -8.97
C LEU A 105 10.47 3.40 -10.04
N LYS A 106 11.45 4.25 -9.77
CA LYS A 106 12.62 4.45 -10.62
C LYS A 106 13.75 3.48 -10.31
N GLY A 107 13.86 3.06 -9.06
CA GLY A 107 14.86 2.07 -8.62
C GLY A 107 14.81 1.82 -7.13
N VAL A 108 15.48 0.73 -6.72
CA VAL A 108 15.62 0.35 -5.32
C VAL A 108 17.09 0.47 -4.91
N ARG A 109 17.34 1.04 -3.75
CA ARG A 109 18.67 1.19 -3.15
C ARG A 109 18.70 0.46 -1.81
N TYR A 110 19.84 -0.13 -1.49
CA TYR A 110 20.06 -0.85 -0.23
C TYR A 110 21.29 -0.24 0.47
N LYS A 111 21.12 0.15 1.74
CA LYS A 111 22.20 0.72 2.54
C LYS A 111 22.39 -0.05 3.83
N GLY A 112 23.63 -0.11 4.31
CA GLY A 112 23.97 -0.71 5.60
C GLY A 112 24.19 -2.23 5.57
N HIS A 113 23.91 -2.90 4.45
CA HIS A 113 24.15 -4.32 4.29
C HIS A 113 25.65 -4.63 4.09
N LYS A 114 26.12 -5.73 4.65
CA LYS A 114 27.49 -6.28 4.51
C LYS A 114 27.48 -7.79 4.28
N GLU A 115 26.62 -8.49 5.00
CA GLU A 115 26.55 -9.94 5.06
C GLU A 115 25.66 -10.56 3.98
N ILE A 116 24.68 -9.81 3.48
CA ILE A 116 23.83 -10.21 2.37
C ILE A 116 24.16 -9.38 1.14
N LYS A 117 24.33 -10.06 0.01
CA LYS A 117 24.61 -9.38 -1.26
C LYS A 117 23.38 -8.63 -1.74
N GLU A 118 23.59 -7.47 -2.33
CA GLU A 118 22.51 -6.65 -2.92
C GLU A 118 21.68 -7.44 -3.93
N ARG A 119 22.32 -8.31 -4.73
CA ARG A 119 21.64 -9.17 -5.68
C ARG A 119 20.58 -10.06 -5.00
N ASP A 120 20.94 -10.71 -3.89
CA ASP A 120 20.04 -11.63 -3.18
C ASP A 120 18.82 -10.86 -2.62
N MET A 121 19.04 -9.63 -2.12
CA MET A 121 17.95 -8.75 -1.67
C MET A 121 17.09 -8.29 -2.82
N LYS A 122 17.69 -7.90 -3.95
CA LYS A 122 16.96 -7.49 -5.15
C LYS A 122 16.06 -8.60 -5.68
N ASP A 123 16.59 -9.83 -5.72
CA ASP A 123 15.83 -11.00 -6.16
C ASP A 123 14.68 -11.30 -5.18
N ALA A 124 14.92 -11.20 -3.87
CA ALA A 124 13.90 -11.42 -2.85
C ALA A 124 12.81 -10.34 -2.87
N VAL A 125 13.18 -9.07 -2.96
CA VAL A 125 12.24 -7.93 -2.99
C VAL A 125 11.39 -7.98 -4.24
N GLY A 126 11.98 -8.27 -5.41
CA GLY A 126 11.27 -8.47 -6.67
C GLY A 126 10.61 -7.21 -7.23
N LEU A 127 11.02 -6.02 -6.76
CA LEU A 127 10.54 -4.74 -7.28
C LEU A 127 11.43 -4.28 -8.45
N VAL A 128 10.81 -3.87 -9.56
CA VAL A 128 11.53 -3.44 -10.75
C VAL A 128 11.19 -1.99 -11.12
N ALA A 129 12.14 -1.31 -11.73
CA ALA A 129 11.90 0.05 -12.22
C ALA A 129 10.76 0.09 -13.25
N GLY A 130 9.97 1.14 -13.22
CA GLY A 130 8.83 1.35 -14.11
C GLY A 130 7.49 0.83 -13.57
N GLN A 131 7.48 0.06 -12.50
CA GLN A 131 6.22 -0.38 -11.87
C GLN A 131 5.69 0.64 -10.86
N VAL A 132 4.40 0.59 -10.61
CA VAL A 132 3.74 1.32 -9.53
C VAL A 132 4.21 0.74 -8.18
N VAL A 133 4.46 1.60 -7.20
CA VAL A 133 4.85 1.18 -5.86
C VAL A 133 3.87 1.73 -4.81
N ALA A 134 3.17 0.81 -4.15
CA ALA A 134 2.29 1.11 -3.04
C ALA A 134 2.98 0.84 -1.69
N PRO A 135 2.50 1.41 -0.57
CA PRO A 135 3.06 1.16 0.77
C PRO A 135 3.12 -0.34 1.13
N LYS A 136 2.16 -1.13 0.68
CA LYS A 136 2.14 -2.59 0.86
C LYS A 136 3.34 -3.29 0.21
N ASP A 137 3.84 -2.76 -0.91
CA ASP A 137 4.96 -3.35 -1.64
C ASP A 137 6.27 -3.05 -0.93
N VAL A 138 6.41 -1.83 -0.37
CA VAL A 138 7.53 -1.44 0.50
C VAL A 138 7.57 -2.33 1.74
N ALA A 139 6.43 -2.51 2.41
CA ALA A 139 6.34 -3.37 3.60
C ALA A 139 6.66 -4.84 3.28
N ARG A 140 6.18 -5.35 2.15
CA ARG A 140 6.48 -6.71 1.69
C ARG A 140 7.97 -6.88 1.40
N GLY A 141 8.59 -5.92 0.73
CA GLY A 141 10.03 -5.93 0.45
C GLY A 141 10.85 -5.94 1.73
N ARG A 142 10.49 -5.09 2.70
CA ARG A 142 11.09 -5.07 4.03
C ARG A 142 11.03 -6.44 4.70
N GLN A 143 9.87 -7.09 4.69
CA GLN A 143 9.69 -8.40 5.32
C GLN A 143 10.55 -9.48 4.66
N ARG A 144 10.67 -9.45 3.33
CA ARG A 144 11.52 -10.40 2.59
C ARG A 144 12.99 -10.21 2.89
N ILE A 145 13.45 -8.97 3.05
CA ILE A 145 14.83 -8.69 3.47
C ILE A 145 15.07 -9.20 4.90
N LEU A 146 14.16 -8.92 5.84
CA LEU A 146 14.27 -9.45 7.21
C LEU A 146 14.37 -10.97 7.23
N GLN A 147 13.55 -11.66 6.43
CA GLN A 147 13.60 -13.12 6.32
C GLN A 147 14.98 -13.61 5.85
N LEU A 148 15.60 -12.95 4.86
CA LEU A 148 16.96 -13.30 4.42
C LEU A 148 18.00 -13.17 5.55
N TYR A 149 17.85 -12.18 6.43
CA TYR A 149 18.72 -12.00 7.59
C TYR A 149 18.46 -13.05 8.67
N GLU A 150 17.20 -13.34 8.95
CA GLU A 150 16.80 -14.40 9.90
C GLU A 150 17.33 -15.76 9.48
N ASP A 151 17.19 -16.12 8.21
CA ASP A 151 17.69 -17.40 7.64
C ASP A 151 19.21 -17.53 7.79
N LYS A 152 19.93 -16.39 7.81
CA LYS A 152 21.38 -16.37 8.04
C LYS A 152 21.77 -16.25 9.53
N GLY A 153 20.78 -16.17 10.43
CA GLY A 153 20.99 -16.10 11.86
C GLY A 153 21.15 -14.68 12.44
N TYR A 154 20.77 -13.65 11.71
CA TYR A 154 20.75 -12.25 12.17
C TYR A 154 19.36 -11.88 12.67
N LEU A 155 18.96 -12.41 13.82
CA LEU A 155 17.59 -12.27 14.37
C LEU A 155 17.28 -10.86 14.90
N SER A 156 18.29 -10.01 15.08
CA SER A 156 18.15 -8.62 15.52
C SER A 156 18.26 -7.62 14.37
N ALA A 157 18.23 -8.11 13.12
CA ALA A 157 18.27 -7.23 11.96
C ALA A 157 17.06 -6.29 11.91
N GLN A 158 17.29 -5.05 11.53
CA GLN A 158 16.26 -4.05 11.35
C GLN A 158 16.35 -3.51 9.91
N VAL A 159 15.19 -3.33 9.31
CA VAL A 159 15.08 -2.82 7.93
C VAL A 159 13.99 -1.76 7.91
N GLU A 160 14.31 -0.60 7.37
CA GLU A 160 13.36 0.48 7.13
C GLU A 160 13.32 0.81 5.65
N GLY A 161 12.12 0.94 5.09
CA GLY A 161 11.91 1.27 3.68
C GLY A 161 11.32 2.67 3.54
N THR A 162 12.02 3.56 2.84
CA THR A 162 11.62 4.96 2.63
C THR A 162 11.57 5.28 1.15
N LEU A 163 10.50 5.97 0.74
CA LEU A 163 10.34 6.50 -0.61
C LEU A 163 10.91 7.91 -0.67
N TYR A 164 11.75 8.17 -1.67
CA TYR A 164 12.31 9.48 -1.97
C TYR A 164 11.83 9.93 -3.34
N GLU A 165 11.53 11.20 -3.50
CA GLU A 165 11.14 11.77 -4.79
C GLU A 165 12.21 11.51 -5.86
N GLY A 166 11.77 11.19 -7.05
CA GLY A 166 12.60 10.99 -8.24
C GLY A 166 12.89 12.30 -8.96
N ASP A 167 13.47 12.18 -10.17
CA ASP A 167 13.81 13.36 -10.96
C ASP A 167 12.58 13.96 -11.67
N LYS A 168 11.52 13.18 -11.82
CA LYS A 168 10.26 13.61 -12.40
C LYS A 168 9.13 13.46 -11.41
N GLU A 169 8.14 14.31 -11.54
CA GLU A 169 6.92 14.23 -10.75
C GLU A 169 6.27 12.85 -10.89
N GLY A 170 5.87 12.27 -9.74
CA GLY A 170 5.30 10.93 -9.67
C GLY A 170 6.29 9.78 -9.86
N GLU A 171 7.58 10.03 -9.95
CA GLU A 171 8.62 9.01 -9.84
C GLU A 171 9.22 9.01 -8.42
N VAL A 172 9.57 7.83 -7.92
CA VAL A 172 10.22 7.67 -6.61
C VAL A 172 11.35 6.65 -6.66
N TYR A 173 12.33 6.85 -5.80
CA TYR A 173 13.32 5.84 -5.42
C TYR A 173 12.91 5.23 -4.09
N LEU A 174 12.94 3.90 -3.99
CA LEU A 174 12.80 3.20 -2.73
C LEU A 174 14.18 2.90 -2.14
N GLN A 175 14.42 3.29 -0.90
CA GLN A 175 15.65 2.94 -0.19
C GLN A 175 15.31 2.07 1.01
N TYR A 176 16.01 0.95 1.15
CA TYR A 176 16.00 0.14 2.36
C TYR A 176 17.28 0.44 3.16
N ASP A 177 17.10 0.99 4.35
CA ASP A 177 18.17 1.18 5.33
C ASP A 177 18.18 -0.02 6.27
N ILE A 178 19.36 -0.67 6.39
CA ILE A 178 19.53 -1.97 7.02
C ILE A 178 20.53 -1.84 8.17
N VAL A 179 20.13 -2.34 9.33
CA VAL A 179 21.01 -2.55 10.48
C VAL A 179 21.03 -4.05 10.75
N GLU A 180 22.14 -4.73 10.43
CA GLU A 180 22.20 -6.20 10.45
C GLU A 180 22.16 -6.80 11.84
N GLY A 181 22.68 -6.08 12.86
CA GLY A 181 22.83 -6.60 14.20
C GLY A 181 23.91 -7.68 14.33
N GLU A 182 23.85 -8.47 15.39
CA GLU A 182 24.81 -9.54 15.65
C GLU A 182 24.27 -10.89 15.19
N LYS A 183 25.18 -11.69 14.59
CA LYS A 183 24.86 -13.05 14.20
C LYS A 183 24.77 -13.98 15.40
N ILE A 184 23.60 -14.57 15.60
CA ILE A 184 23.40 -15.58 16.66
C ILE A 184 24.07 -16.90 16.24
N LYS A 185 24.81 -17.50 17.17
CA LYS A 185 25.47 -18.79 16.96
C LYS A 185 25.04 -19.74 18.08
N VAL A 186 24.67 -20.97 17.70
CA VAL A 186 24.37 -22.01 18.69
C VAL A 186 25.66 -22.41 19.39
N ALA A 187 25.79 -22.09 20.66
CA ALA A 187 26.99 -22.41 21.45
C ALA A 187 27.03 -23.89 21.83
N ALA A 188 25.88 -24.46 22.25
CA ALA A 188 25.78 -25.86 22.67
C ALA A 188 24.36 -26.40 22.39
N ILE A 189 24.27 -27.69 22.17
CA ILE A 189 23.01 -28.42 22.05
C ILE A 189 23.01 -29.51 23.11
N THR A 190 22.05 -29.46 24.04
CA THR A 190 21.82 -30.50 25.05
C THR A 190 20.62 -31.34 24.66
N ILE A 191 20.82 -32.65 24.54
CA ILE A 191 19.76 -33.61 24.25
C ILE A 191 19.43 -34.33 25.54
N ILE A 192 18.15 -34.35 25.92
CA ILE A 192 17.64 -34.97 27.17
C ILE A 192 16.66 -36.08 26.79
N GLY A 193 16.69 -37.20 27.51
CA GLY A 193 15.78 -38.33 27.30
C GLY A 193 16.23 -39.30 26.19
N ASN A 194 17.46 -39.22 25.75
CA ASN A 194 18.01 -40.10 24.71
C ASN A 194 18.54 -41.43 25.30
N GLU A 195 17.64 -42.26 25.85
CA GLU A 195 18.04 -43.52 26.46
C GLU A 195 18.49 -44.62 25.45
N GLN A 196 17.92 -44.64 24.28
CA GLN A 196 18.16 -45.67 23.30
C GLN A 196 19.09 -45.27 22.12
N VAL A 197 19.33 -43.97 21.92
CA VAL A 197 20.16 -43.46 20.83
C VAL A 197 21.25 -42.55 21.38
N GLU A 198 22.47 -42.83 21.00
CA GLU A 198 23.65 -42.06 21.41
C GLU A 198 23.52 -40.58 20.97
N ARG A 199 23.79 -39.63 21.87
CA ARG A 199 23.76 -38.19 21.61
C ARG A 199 24.49 -37.81 20.33
N GLY A 200 25.67 -38.39 20.07
CA GLY A 200 26.47 -38.11 18.89
C GLY A 200 25.79 -38.50 17.59
N LYS A 201 24.99 -39.55 17.59
CA LYS A 201 24.21 -39.97 16.41
C LYS A 201 23.05 -39.00 16.17
N LEU A 202 22.35 -38.56 17.21
CA LEU A 202 21.28 -37.58 17.12
C LEU A 202 21.81 -36.23 16.61
N GLN A 203 22.91 -35.73 17.16
CA GLN A 203 23.53 -34.48 16.72
C GLN A 203 23.97 -34.48 15.26
N LYS A 204 24.38 -35.64 14.72
CA LYS A 204 24.75 -35.74 13.30
C LYS A 204 23.55 -35.60 12.35
N GLN A 205 22.37 -35.98 12.81
CA GLN A 205 21.11 -35.87 12.05
C GLN A 205 20.44 -34.49 12.17
N MET A 206 20.92 -33.65 13.09
CA MET A 206 20.36 -32.29 13.27
C MET A 206 20.92 -31.35 12.21
N GLU A 207 20.05 -30.52 11.64
CA GLU A 207 20.41 -29.45 10.71
C GLU A 207 21.22 -28.36 11.43
N THR A 208 20.79 -27.99 12.64
CA THR A 208 21.48 -27.02 13.50
C THR A 208 22.69 -27.67 14.18
N LYS A 209 23.88 -27.10 13.95
CA LYS A 209 25.13 -27.60 14.55
C LYS A 209 25.73 -26.54 15.48
N PRO A 210 26.28 -26.94 16.67
CA PRO A 210 26.99 -26.02 17.55
C PRO A 210 28.27 -25.51 16.88
N LYS A 211 28.68 -24.28 17.25
CA LYS A 211 29.93 -23.69 16.79
C LYS A 211 31.11 -24.62 17.15
N ARG A 212 31.82 -25.09 16.15
CA ARG A 212 33.03 -25.86 16.39
C ARG A 212 34.13 -24.94 16.91
N TRP A 213 34.52 -25.14 18.18
CA TRP A 213 35.70 -24.47 18.76
C TRP A 213 36.95 -25.23 18.23
N TRP A 214 37.70 -24.58 17.34
CA TRP A 214 39.05 -25.04 17.03
C TRP A 214 39.95 -24.59 18.19
N ARG A 215 40.43 -25.55 19.00
CA ARG A 215 41.64 -25.33 19.78
C ARG A 215 42.79 -25.36 18.78
N GLY A 216 43.42 -24.22 18.48
CA GLY A 216 44.75 -24.13 17.91
C GLY A 216 45.76 -24.45 18.99
#